data_395190ebba95eb4132a86fc978a09860
#
_entry.id   395190ebba95eb4132a86fc978a09860
#
_cell.length_a   1.000
_cell.length_b   1.000
_cell.length_c   1.000
_cell.angle_alpha   90.00
_cell.angle_beta   90.00
_cell.angle_gamma   90.00
#
_symmetry.space_group_name_H-M   'P 1'
#
loop_
_entity.id
_entity.type
_entity.pdbx_description
1 polymer ?
#
loop_
_entity_poly.entity_id
_entity_poly.type
_entity_poly.pdbx_seq_one_letter_code
_entity_poly.pdbx_strand_id
1 'polypeptide(L)'
;MVGPSRPLFVLFGSSIVQYSFSNGGWGAILTDIYARKADIIMRGYIGWNSRRAIQVLDKIFPKDASVQPSLIIVYFGGNDSIGPYPSGLGPHVPLPEYKENMRKIADHLKNLSENTRVIFLSCPPLNEEKLLQSTRCCFAEACLRLKSNNSLYPSLIALIYFHASPALSEIVRTNATCRLYSEACIQVCEEMNLKVIDLWTAFQQRDDWADTCFTDGLHFSSEGSKIVVEQILKVLKEADWNPSLHWKFMPTEFAENSSYDLVAADGISTLNPSEWTFHREIQWD
;
A
#
# COMPACT_ATOMS: atom_id res chain seq x y z
N MET A 1 16.51 8.85 15.99
CA MET A 1 15.45 9.63 15.36
C MET A 1 16.03 10.95 14.92
N VAL A 2 15.72 11.42 13.73
CA VAL A 2 16.10 12.79 13.29
C VAL A 2 14.99 13.70 13.78
N GLY A 3 15.33 14.80 14.47
CA GLY A 3 14.36 15.75 15.00
C GLY A 3 14.23 17.01 14.14
N PRO A 4 13.20 17.82 14.34
CA PRO A 4 12.10 17.62 15.29
C PRO A 4 11.17 16.46 14.89
N SER A 5 10.40 15.94 15.87
CA SER A 5 9.53 14.77 15.65
C SER A 5 8.27 15.16 14.91
N ARG A 6 8.20 14.87 13.62
CA ARG A 6 6.97 14.99 12.83
C ARG A 6 6.05 13.77 13.06
N PRO A 7 4.73 13.90 12.84
CA PRO A 7 3.84 12.76 12.79
C PRO A 7 4.36 11.66 11.86
N LEU A 8 4.30 10.41 12.32
CA LEU A 8 4.78 9.26 11.58
C LEU A 8 3.63 8.58 10.86
N PHE A 9 3.71 8.49 9.54
CA PHE A 9 2.78 7.75 8.70
C PHE A 9 3.45 6.48 8.20
N VAL A 10 2.79 5.34 8.34
CA VAL A 10 3.34 4.04 7.91
C VAL A 10 2.46 3.43 6.85
N LEU A 11 3.05 3.07 5.72
CA LEU A 11 2.41 2.33 4.64
C LEU A 11 2.75 0.85 4.83
N PHE A 12 1.77 0.03 5.20
CA PHE A 12 1.98 -1.39 5.53
C PHE A 12 1.24 -2.32 4.59
N GLY A 13 1.94 -3.27 3.97
CA GLY A 13 1.27 -4.20 3.06
C GLY A 13 2.19 -5.06 2.20
N SER A 14 1.65 -5.48 1.07
CA SER A 14 2.33 -6.33 0.09
C SER A 14 3.09 -5.52 -0.98
N SER A 15 3.21 -6.08 -2.20
CA SER A 15 3.88 -5.42 -3.33
C SER A 15 3.26 -4.08 -3.74
N ILE A 16 1.96 -3.90 -3.62
CA ILE A 16 1.27 -2.61 -3.87
C ILE A 16 1.84 -1.51 -2.98
N VAL A 17 2.20 -1.84 -1.74
CA VAL A 17 2.89 -0.91 -0.84
C VAL A 17 4.37 -0.83 -1.16
N GLN A 18 5.05 -1.97 -1.40
CA GLN A 18 6.49 -1.97 -1.70
C GLN A 18 6.84 -1.12 -2.93
N TYR A 19 6.00 -1.18 -3.97
CA TYR A 19 6.21 -0.40 -5.19
C TYR A 19 5.59 1.00 -5.15
N SER A 20 5.01 1.41 -4.01
CA SER A 20 4.37 2.72 -3.89
C SER A 20 5.30 3.92 -4.08
N PHE A 21 6.62 3.72 -4.01
CA PHE A 21 7.61 4.76 -4.28
C PHE A 21 8.21 4.69 -5.69
N SER A 22 7.86 3.68 -6.47
CA SER A 22 8.40 3.49 -7.82
C SER A 22 7.51 4.18 -8.87
N ASN A 23 8.11 4.73 -9.93
CA ASN A 23 7.42 5.18 -11.13
C ASN A 23 6.24 6.15 -10.89
N GLY A 24 6.41 7.15 -10.03
CA GLY A 24 5.32 8.05 -9.65
C GLY A 24 4.26 7.36 -8.81
N GLY A 25 4.65 6.40 -8.00
CA GLY A 25 3.76 5.64 -7.13
C GLY A 25 3.14 6.48 -6.02
N TRP A 26 2.02 6.01 -5.51
CA TRP A 26 1.18 6.72 -4.53
C TRP A 26 1.89 7.08 -3.21
N GLY A 27 2.85 6.27 -2.75
CA GLY A 27 3.65 6.58 -1.57
C GLY A 27 4.62 7.73 -1.81
N ALA A 28 5.22 7.81 -3.01
CA ALA A 28 6.07 8.93 -3.40
C ALA A 28 5.26 10.23 -3.52
N ILE A 29 4.08 10.17 -4.12
CA ILE A 29 3.17 11.33 -4.23
C ILE A 29 2.75 11.80 -2.84
N LEU A 30 2.37 10.90 -1.94
CA LEU A 30 2.04 11.28 -0.56
C LEU A 30 3.24 11.91 0.14
N THR A 31 4.45 11.39 -0.05
CA THR A 31 5.67 11.94 0.56
C THR A 31 5.92 13.39 0.09
N ASP A 32 5.66 13.68 -1.17
CA ASP A 32 5.72 15.05 -1.69
C ASP A 32 4.65 15.97 -1.08
N ILE A 33 3.39 15.50 -1.01
CA ILE A 33 2.27 16.26 -0.43
C ILE A 33 2.53 16.59 1.04
N TYR A 34 3.04 15.62 1.80
CA TYR A 34 3.31 15.74 3.24
C TYR A 34 4.73 16.22 3.57
N ALA A 35 5.47 16.72 2.58
CA ALA A 35 6.80 17.29 2.82
C ALA A 35 6.75 18.34 3.95
N ARG A 36 7.64 18.22 4.94
CA ARG A 36 7.69 19.06 6.15
C ARG A 36 6.47 18.96 7.07
N LYS A 37 5.56 18.00 6.86
CA LYS A 37 4.33 17.82 7.66
C LYS A 37 4.30 16.47 8.37
N ALA A 38 4.76 15.41 7.71
CA ALA A 38 4.83 14.06 8.26
C ALA A 38 6.00 13.30 7.66
N ASP A 39 6.52 12.32 8.41
CA ASP A 39 7.46 11.34 7.90
C ASP A 39 6.71 10.10 7.41
N ILE A 40 6.95 9.68 6.17
CA ILE A 40 6.30 8.51 5.58
C ILE A 40 7.27 7.34 5.52
N ILE A 41 6.93 6.25 6.21
CA ILE A 41 7.72 5.02 6.23
C ILE A 41 7.01 3.92 5.46
N MET A 42 7.73 3.32 4.51
CA MET A 42 7.25 2.16 3.77
C MET A 42 7.58 0.85 4.49
N ARG A 43 6.56 0.01 4.69
CA ARG A 43 6.63 -1.37 5.16
C ARG A 43 5.86 -2.27 4.18
N GLY A 44 6.31 -2.25 2.93
CA GLY A 44 5.78 -3.08 1.85
C GLY A 44 6.64 -4.30 1.62
N TYR A 45 6.00 -5.47 1.45
CA TYR A 45 6.67 -6.76 1.32
C TYR A 45 6.05 -7.56 0.18
N ILE A 46 6.76 -7.65 -0.94
CA ILE A 46 6.31 -8.40 -2.12
C ILE A 46 5.92 -9.84 -1.76
N GLY A 47 4.81 -10.30 -2.31
CA GLY A 47 4.34 -11.69 -2.13
C GLY A 47 3.66 -11.96 -0.78
N TRP A 48 3.65 -11.01 0.16
CA TRP A 48 3.01 -11.22 1.46
C TRP A 48 1.49 -11.23 1.35
N ASN A 49 0.88 -12.04 2.21
CA ASN A 49 -0.54 -12.15 2.45
C ASN A 49 -0.87 -11.78 3.91
N SER A 50 -2.15 -11.77 4.26
CA SER A 50 -2.61 -11.44 5.63
C SER A 50 -2.07 -12.41 6.68
N ARG A 51 -1.89 -13.68 6.34
CA ARG A 51 -1.32 -14.71 7.25
C ARG A 51 0.12 -14.39 7.61
N ARG A 52 0.94 -13.97 6.61
CA ARG A 52 2.33 -13.59 6.85
C ARG A 52 2.42 -12.29 7.66
N ALA A 53 1.54 -11.34 7.40
CA ALA A 53 1.49 -10.07 8.13
C ALA A 53 1.32 -10.29 9.63
N ILE A 54 0.39 -11.14 10.05
CA ILE A 54 0.14 -11.44 11.48
C ILE A 54 1.38 -11.99 12.17
N GLN A 55 2.15 -12.86 11.51
CA GLN A 55 3.33 -13.50 12.12
C GLN A 55 4.42 -12.52 12.54
N VAL A 56 4.41 -11.31 11.99
CA VAL A 56 5.46 -10.30 12.21
C VAL A 56 4.92 -8.97 12.73
N LEU A 57 3.63 -8.91 13.00
CA LEU A 57 2.92 -7.67 13.34
C LEU A 57 3.55 -6.97 14.55
N ASP A 58 3.83 -7.70 15.64
CA ASP A 58 4.49 -7.17 16.85
C ASP A 58 5.94 -6.68 16.59
N LYS A 59 6.60 -7.21 15.55
CA LYS A 59 7.96 -6.79 15.19
C LYS A 59 7.97 -5.51 14.38
N ILE A 60 6.93 -5.28 13.57
CA ILE A 60 6.79 -4.07 12.75
C ILE A 60 6.16 -2.95 13.58
N PHE A 61 5.19 -3.28 14.41
CA PHE A 61 4.43 -2.37 15.26
C PHE A 61 4.49 -2.83 16.73
N PRO A 62 5.65 -2.70 17.39
CA PRO A 62 5.74 -3.04 18.80
C PRO A 62 4.92 -2.06 19.64
N LYS A 63 4.11 -2.60 20.57
CA LYS A 63 3.21 -1.79 21.40
C LYS A 63 3.94 -0.89 22.39
N ASP A 64 5.17 -1.26 22.74
CA ASP A 64 6.05 -0.55 23.67
C ASP A 64 7.01 0.43 22.97
N ALA A 65 6.84 0.66 21.67
CA ALA A 65 7.65 1.64 20.94
C ALA A 65 7.45 3.06 21.54
N SER A 66 8.54 3.77 21.73
CA SER A 66 8.53 5.14 22.29
C SER A 66 7.79 6.16 21.39
N VAL A 67 7.71 5.87 20.10
CA VAL A 67 6.96 6.67 19.11
C VAL A 67 6.05 5.72 18.36
N GLN A 68 4.75 5.99 18.46
CA GLN A 68 3.73 5.25 17.74
C GLN A 68 3.31 6.00 16.46
N PRO A 69 2.91 5.29 15.40
CA PRO A 69 2.41 5.93 14.19
C PRO A 69 1.16 6.78 14.45
N SER A 70 1.10 7.95 13.83
CA SER A 70 -0.11 8.78 13.80
C SER A 70 -1.11 8.26 12.75
N LEU A 71 -0.60 7.72 11.63
CA LEU A 71 -1.41 7.11 10.57
C LEU A 71 -0.78 5.82 10.08
N ILE A 72 -1.59 4.79 9.91
CA ILE A 72 -1.20 3.55 9.25
C ILE A 72 -2.15 3.28 8.09
N ILE A 73 -1.61 3.13 6.89
CA ILE A 73 -2.37 2.73 5.70
C ILE A 73 -2.02 1.28 5.39
N VAL A 74 -3.02 0.41 5.40
CA VAL A 74 -2.87 -1.04 5.32
C VAL A 74 -3.42 -1.59 4.03
N TYR A 75 -2.65 -2.45 3.34
CA TYR A 75 -3.11 -3.17 2.16
C TYR A 75 -2.72 -4.65 2.20
N PHE A 76 -3.70 -5.53 2.30
CA PHE A 76 -3.62 -6.97 2.04
C PHE A 76 -4.90 -7.44 1.36
N GLY A 77 -4.84 -8.59 0.69
CA GLY A 77 -5.97 -9.19 0.00
C GLY A 77 -5.64 -9.65 -1.43
N GLY A 78 -4.81 -8.90 -2.16
CA GLY A 78 -4.45 -9.24 -3.52
C GLY A 78 -3.71 -10.58 -3.65
N ASN A 79 -2.86 -10.97 -2.71
CA ASN A 79 -2.22 -12.28 -2.68
C ASN A 79 -3.12 -13.33 -2.04
N ASP A 80 -3.89 -12.94 -1.03
CA ASP A 80 -4.85 -13.81 -0.34
C ASP A 80 -5.91 -14.34 -1.32
N SER A 81 -6.35 -13.52 -2.28
CA SER A 81 -7.40 -13.83 -3.26
C SER A 81 -6.97 -14.74 -4.41
N ILE A 82 -5.67 -15.05 -4.55
CA ILE A 82 -5.20 -16.05 -5.52
C ILE A 82 -5.85 -17.40 -5.21
N GLY A 83 -6.24 -18.16 -6.23
CA GLY A 83 -6.72 -19.53 -6.03
C GLY A 83 -5.69 -20.42 -5.34
N PRO A 84 -6.12 -21.45 -4.59
CA PRO A 84 -5.21 -22.35 -3.93
C PRO A 84 -4.36 -23.13 -4.96
N TYR A 85 -3.06 -23.24 -4.72
CA TYR A 85 -2.20 -24.08 -5.54
C TYR A 85 -2.38 -25.56 -5.18
N PRO A 86 -2.29 -26.47 -6.14
CA PRO A 86 -2.37 -27.90 -5.88
C PRO A 86 -1.34 -28.39 -4.87
N SER A 87 -0.18 -27.71 -4.82
CA SER A 87 0.89 -28.00 -3.85
C SER A 87 0.58 -27.54 -2.41
N GLY A 88 -0.45 -26.71 -2.20
CA GLY A 88 -0.74 -26.07 -0.93
C GLY A 88 0.25 -24.98 -0.50
N LEU A 89 1.27 -24.68 -1.33
CA LEU A 89 2.35 -23.73 -0.99
C LEU A 89 2.12 -22.30 -1.52
N GLY A 90 1.00 -22.04 -2.16
CA GLY A 90 0.67 -20.72 -2.71
C GLY A 90 0.34 -19.68 -1.65
N PRO A 91 0.20 -18.41 -2.06
CA PRO A 91 -0.11 -17.31 -1.15
C PRO A 91 -1.59 -17.25 -0.75
N HIS A 92 -2.43 -18.13 -1.25
CA HIS A 92 -3.86 -18.19 -0.96
C HIS A 92 -4.15 -18.23 0.54
N VAL A 93 -5.10 -17.41 0.96
CA VAL A 93 -5.69 -17.46 2.30
C VAL A 93 -7.20 -17.57 2.14
N PRO A 94 -7.85 -18.64 2.65
CA PRO A 94 -9.30 -18.77 2.56
C PRO A 94 -10.04 -17.55 3.12
N LEU A 95 -11.14 -17.16 2.48
CA LEU A 95 -11.86 -15.94 2.81
C LEU A 95 -12.25 -15.80 4.31
N PRO A 96 -12.72 -16.86 5.01
CA PRO A 96 -12.98 -16.77 6.45
C PRO A 96 -11.72 -16.47 7.27
N GLU A 97 -10.58 -17.09 6.93
CA GLU A 97 -9.30 -16.84 7.57
C GLU A 97 -8.78 -15.43 7.26
N TYR A 98 -8.93 -14.97 6.01
CA TYR A 98 -8.60 -13.60 5.65
C TYR A 98 -9.34 -12.57 6.50
N LYS A 99 -10.66 -12.72 6.66
CA LYS A 99 -11.47 -11.83 7.53
C LYS A 99 -10.94 -11.83 8.96
N GLU A 100 -10.65 -12.99 9.52
CA GLU A 100 -10.09 -13.11 10.86
C GLU A 100 -8.69 -12.48 10.97
N ASN A 101 -7.85 -12.67 9.97
CA ASN A 101 -6.54 -12.05 9.91
C ASN A 101 -6.63 -10.53 9.85
N MET A 102 -7.54 -10.00 9.04
CA MET A 102 -7.75 -8.55 8.93
C MET A 102 -8.26 -7.96 10.25
N ARG A 103 -9.15 -8.66 10.98
CA ARG A 103 -9.57 -8.26 12.33
C ARG A 103 -8.40 -8.22 13.31
N LYS A 104 -7.53 -9.23 13.32
CA LYS A 104 -6.34 -9.27 14.19
C LYS A 104 -5.37 -8.13 13.88
N ILE A 105 -5.14 -7.85 12.60
CA ILE A 105 -4.32 -6.71 12.18
C ILE A 105 -4.95 -5.41 12.68
N ALA A 106 -6.25 -5.23 12.46
CA ALA A 106 -6.99 -4.05 12.86
C ALA A 106 -6.95 -3.83 14.38
N ASP A 107 -7.22 -4.88 15.16
CA ASP A 107 -7.18 -4.82 16.63
C ASP A 107 -5.80 -4.45 17.15
N HIS A 108 -4.75 -5.06 16.60
CA HIS A 108 -3.39 -4.72 16.99
C HIS A 108 -3.08 -3.25 16.74
N LEU A 109 -3.37 -2.76 15.53
CA LEU A 109 -3.03 -1.40 15.11
C LEU A 109 -3.85 -0.34 15.85
N LYS A 110 -5.14 -0.58 16.10
CA LYS A 110 -5.99 0.33 16.90
C LYS A 110 -5.50 0.49 18.34
N ASN A 111 -4.88 -0.54 18.89
CA ASN A 111 -4.41 -0.57 20.28
C ASN A 111 -2.95 -0.14 20.46
N LEU A 112 -2.31 0.46 19.43
CA LEU A 112 -0.96 0.99 19.55
C LEU A 112 -0.94 2.29 20.37
N SER A 113 -1.84 3.22 20.07
CA SER A 113 -2.05 4.43 20.87
C SER A 113 -3.43 5.04 20.58
N GLU A 114 -3.91 5.89 21.47
CA GLU A 114 -5.17 6.65 21.28
C GLU A 114 -5.12 7.58 20.06
N ASN A 115 -3.93 7.99 19.65
CA ASN A 115 -3.70 8.89 18.53
C ASN A 115 -3.42 8.18 17.20
N THR A 116 -3.27 6.85 17.21
CA THR A 116 -3.06 6.08 15.99
C THR A 116 -4.34 5.98 15.18
N ARG A 117 -4.31 6.42 13.94
CA ARG A 117 -5.40 6.31 12.97
C ARG A 117 -5.06 5.25 11.93
N VAL A 118 -6.06 4.49 11.50
CA VAL A 118 -5.85 3.37 10.57
C VAL A 118 -6.82 3.50 9.40
N ILE A 119 -6.30 3.38 8.19
CA ILE A 119 -7.06 3.31 6.94
C ILE A 119 -6.71 2.00 6.25
N PHE A 120 -7.70 1.22 5.86
CA PHE A 120 -7.50 0.05 5.03
C PHE A 120 -7.77 0.38 3.56
N LEU A 121 -6.97 -0.21 2.68
CA LEU A 121 -7.23 -0.23 1.24
C LEU A 121 -7.83 -1.59 0.90
N SER A 122 -8.99 -1.62 0.27
CA SER A 122 -9.60 -2.86 -0.22
C SER A 122 -8.85 -3.40 -1.44
N CYS A 123 -9.14 -4.63 -1.84
CA CYS A 123 -8.52 -5.23 -3.01
C CYS A 123 -9.00 -4.51 -4.28
N PRO A 124 -8.10 -3.94 -5.12
CA PRO A 124 -8.48 -3.31 -6.39
C PRO A 124 -8.86 -4.36 -7.43
N PRO A 125 -9.53 -3.95 -8.53
CA PRO A 125 -9.63 -4.79 -9.71
C PRO A 125 -8.26 -5.01 -10.34
N LEU A 126 -8.18 -5.87 -11.34
CA LEU A 126 -6.96 -6.14 -12.10
C LEU A 126 -7.28 -6.30 -13.60
N ASN A 127 -6.30 -6.05 -14.45
CA ASN A 127 -6.40 -6.38 -15.85
C ASN A 127 -5.93 -7.82 -16.07
N GLU A 128 -6.86 -8.77 -16.15
CA GLU A 128 -6.59 -10.21 -16.26
C GLU A 128 -5.76 -10.56 -17.50
N GLU A 129 -6.07 -9.91 -18.62
CA GLU A 129 -5.37 -10.15 -19.88
C GLU A 129 -3.90 -9.67 -19.81
N LYS A 130 -3.70 -8.43 -19.37
CA LYS A 130 -2.36 -7.84 -19.22
C LYS A 130 -1.53 -8.61 -18.19
N LEU A 131 -2.15 -9.05 -17.09
CA LEU A 131 -1.49 -9.89 -16.08
C LEU A 131 -1.03 -11.22 -16.66
N LEU A 132 -1.87 -11.89 -17.44
CA LEU A 132 -1.52 -13.15 -18.11
C LEU A 132 -0.38 -12.96 -19.10
N GLN A 133 -0.38 -11.89 -19.89
CA GLN A 133 0.68 -11.55 -20.84
C GLN A 133 2.00 -11.28 -20.09
N SER A 134 1.97 -10.44 -19.05
CA SER A 134 3.15 -10.10 -18.24
C SER A 134 3.77 -11.32 -17.57
N THR A 135 2.93 -12.20 -17.04
CA THR A 135 3.37 -13.45 -16.42
C THR A 135 4.08 -14.34 -17.44
N ARG A 136 3.54 -14.51 -18.64
CA ARG A 136 4.16 -15.29 -19.73
C ARG A 136 5.50 -14.72 -20.17
N CYS A 137 5.61 -13.39 -20.31
CA CYS A 137 6.87 -12.72 -20.66
C CYS A 137 7.95 -12.93 -19.60
N CYS A 138 7.64 -12.74 -18.32
CA CYS A 138 8.59 -12.96 -17.22
C CYS A 138 9.14 -14.40 -17.20
N PHE A 139 8.29 -15.40 -17.45
CA PHE A 139 8.75 -16.79 -17.54
C PHE A 139 9.64 -17.05 -18.75
N ALA A 140 9.28 -16.49 -19.92
CA ALA A 140 10.12 -16.64 -21.12
C ALA A 140 11.51 -16.02 -20.92
N GLU A 141 11.60 -14.81 -20.34
CA GLU A 141 12.87 -14.16 -20.00
C GLU A 141 13.68 -14.95 -18.96
N ALA A 142 13.04 -15.45 -17.90
CA ALA A 142 13.71 -16.26 -16.90
C ALA A 142 14.29 -17.55 -17.51
N CYS A 143 13.55 -18.21 -18.42
CA CYS A 143 14.03 -19.36 -19.16
C CYS A 143 15.21 -19.03 -20.09
N LEU A 144 15.19 -17.86 -20.75
CA LEU A 144 16.29 -17.44 -21.61
C LEU A 144 17.55 -17.11 -20.80
N ARG A 145 17.45 -16.43 -19.67
CA ARG A 145 18.56 -16.13 -18.76
C ARG A 145 19.19 -17.40 -18.18
N LEU A 146 18.38 -18.40 -17.84
CA LEU A 146 18.87 -19.69 -17.33
C LEU A 146 19.62 -20.48 -18.42
N LYS A 147 19.18 -20.39 -19.69
CA LYS A 147 19.88 -21.01 -20.82
C LYS A 147 21.23 -20.35 -21.13
N SER A 148 21.32 -19.02 -20.98
CA SER A 148 22.54 -18.25 -21.29
C SER A 148 23.64 -18.43 -20.26
N ASN A 149 23.32 -18.75 -19.01
CA ASN A 149 24.28 -18.83 -17.90
C ASN A 149 24.95 -20.18 -17.71
N ASN A 150 24.75 -21.15 -18.60
CA ASN A 150 25.34 -22.52 -18.51
C ASN A 150 25.28 -23.11 -17.08
N SER A 151 24.29 -22.71 -16.28
CA SER A 151 24.16 -23.09 -14.88
C SER A 151 23.73 -24.55 -14.74
N LEU A 152 24.53 -25.27 -13.99
CA LEU A 152 24.53 -26.74 -13.76
C LEU A 152 23.31 -27.30 -12.99
N TYR A 153 22.13 -26.65 -13.04
CA TYR A 153 20.93 -27.15 -12.39
C TYR A 153 19.79 -27.48 -13.37
N PRO A 154 19.87 -28.56 -14.13
CA PRO A 154 18.75 -29.07 -14.97
C PRO A 154 17.47 -29.26 -14.15
N SER A 155 17.60 -29.58 -12.85
CA SER A 155 16.50 -29.78 -11.93
C SER A 155 15.74 -28.49 -11.61
N LEU A 156 16.42 -27.33 -11.52
CA LEU A 156 15.78 -26.04 -11.30
C LEU A 156 15.03 -25.55 -12.55
N ILE A 157 15.63 -25.80 -13.72
CA ILE A 157 15.00 -25.52 -15.03
C ILE A 157 13.78 -26.42 -15.21
N ALA A 158 13.90 -27.72 -14.87
CA ALA A 158 12.80 -28.67 -14.90
C ALA A 158 11.71 -28.29 -13.89
N LEU A 159 12.08 -27.79 -12.69
CA LEU A 159 11.13 -27.31 -11.69
C LEU A 159 10.36 -26.07 -12.19
N ILE A 160 11.05 -25.13 -12.83
CA ILE A 160 10.44 -23.95 -13.45
C ILE A 160 9.57 -24.35 -14.64
N TYR A 161 10.02 -25.29 -15.49
CA TYR A 161 9.22 -25.81 -16.60
C TYR A 161 8.04 -26.67 -16.12
N PHE A 162 8.21 -27.46 -15.08
CA PHE A 162 7.16 -28.31 -14.52
C PHE A 162 6.08 -27.47 -13.81
N HIS A 163 6.47 -26.36 -13.17
CA HIS A 163 5.54 -25.38 -12.58
C HIS A 163 4.98 -24.40 -13.61
N ALA A 164 5.67 -24.19 -14.72
CA ALA A 164 5.25 -23.22 -15.76
C ALA A 164 4.29 -23.79 -16.81
N SER A 165 4.18 -25.11 -16.96
CA SER A 165 3.45 -25.70 -18.07
C SER A 165 1.93 -25.78 -17.85
N PRO A 166 1.37 -26.60 -16.96
CA PRO A 166 -0.07 -26.56 -16.63
C PRO A 166 -0.39 -25.68 -15.43
N ALA A 167 0.54 -25.47 -14.50
CA ALA A 167 0.31 -24.70 -13.28
C ALA A 167 0.16 -23.19 -13.51
N LEU A 168 0.62 -22.65 -14.64
CA LEU A 168 0.39 -21.23 -14.98
C LEU A 168 -1.07 -20.94 -15.35
N SER A 169 -1.81 -21.93 -15.84
CA SER A 169 -3.27 -21.84 -16.01
C SER A 169 -4.02 -21.89 -14.67
N GLU A 170 -3.32 -22.30 -13.59
CA GLU A 170 -3.88 -22.49 -12.25
C GLU A 170 -3.56 -21.31 -11.30
N ILE A 171 -2.65 -20.39 -11.68
CA ILE A 171 -2.46 -19.13 -10.96
C ILE A 171 -3.61 -18.19 -11.35
N VAL A 172 -4.80 -18.53 -10.93
CA VAL A 172 -5.98 -17.79 -11.30
C VAL A 172 -6.17 -16.65 -10.28
N ARG A 173 -5.65 -15.48 -10.62
CA ARG A 173 -6.19 -14.22 -10.09
C ARG A 173 -7.33 -13.80 -11.00
N THR A 174 -8.50 -13.60 -10.44
CA THR A 174 -9.66 -13.11 -11.18
C THR A 174 -10.27 -11.90 -10.50
N ASN A 175 -10.92 -11.06 -11.31
CA ASN A 175 -11.71 -9.97 -10.77
C ASN A 175 -12.82 -10.48 -9.84
N ALA A 176 -13.39 -11.65 -10.11
CA ALA A 176 -14.39 -12.27 -9.25
C ALA A 176 -13.84 -12.54 -7.83
N THR A 177 -12.64 -13.12 -7.72
CA THR A 177 -12.02 -13.36 -6.41
C THR A 177 -11.55 -12.07 -5.75
N CYS A 178 -10.93 -11.14 -6.49
CA CYS A 178 -10.52 -9.83 -5.97
C CYS A 178 -11.70 -9.06 -5.37
N ARG A 179 -12.86 -9.08 -6.02
CA ARG A 179 -14.09 -8.46 -5.53
C ARG A 179 -14.53 -9.05 -4.20
N LEU A 180 -14.55 -10.38 -4.05
CA LEU A 180 -14.93 -11.04 -2.79
C LEU A 180 -14.03 -10.62 -1.63
N TYR A 181 -12.71 -10.49 -1.86
CA TYR A 181 -11.77 -10.04 -0.83
C TYR A 181 -11.85 -8.53 -0.58
N SER A 182 -12.22 -7.72 -1.59
CA SER A 182 -12.55 -6.31 -1.41
C SER A 182 -13.75 -6.12 -0.50
N GLU A 183 -14.86 -6.78 -0.82
CA GLU A 183 -16.09 -6.75 -0.03
C GLU A 183 -15.85 -7.25 1.41
N ALA A 184 -15.05 -8.31 1.59
CA ALA A 184 -14.69 -8.83 2.89
C ALA A 184 -13.85 -7.84 3.72
N CYS A 185 -12.92 -7.11 3.10
CA CYS A 185 -12.13 -6.07 3.75
C CYS A 185 -13.02 -4.92 4.22
N ILE A 186 -13.91 -4.45 3.35
CA ILE A 186 -14.87 -3.37 3.66
C ILE A 186 -15.75 -3.80 4.82
N GLN A 187 -16.35 -4.99 4.76
CA GLN A 187 -17.20 -5.51 5.82
C GLN A 187 -16.47 -5.55 7.19
N VAL A 188 -15.23 -6.05 7.23
CA VAL A 188 -14.44 -6.10 8.47
C VAL A 188 -14.18 -4.70 9.01
N CYS A 189 -13.87 -3.73 8.16
CA CYS A 189 -13.62 -2.36 8.58
C CYS A 189 -14.89 -1.69 9.11
N GLU A 190 -16.03 -1.91 8.49
CA GLU A 190 -17.34 -1.41 8.95
C GLU A 190 -17.70 -2.00 10.34
N GLU A 191 -17.57 -3.33 10.50
CA GLU A 191 -17.80 -4.03 11.79
C GLU A 191 -16.92 -3.47 12.91
N MET A 192 -15.68 -3.04 12.59
CA MET A 192 -14.69 -2.53 13.54
C MET A 192 -14.66 -1.00 13.66
N ASN A 193 -15.55 -0.30 12.97
CA ASN A 193 -15.59 1.17 12.88
C ASN A 193 -14.23 1.77 12.46
N LEU A 194 -13.66 1.25 11.37
CA LEU A 194 -12.42 1.72 10.76
C LEU A 194 -12.69 2.37 9.41
N LYS A 195 -11.82 3.30 9.04
CA LYS A 195 -11.85 3.88 7.69
C LYS A 195 -11.33 2.87 6.67
N VAL A 196 -12.05 2.73 5.58
CA VAL A 196 -11.66 1.89 4.43
C VAL A 196 -11.83 2.66 3.13
N ILE A 197 -10.93 2.42 2.20
CA ILE A 197 -11.00 2.92 0.83
C ILE A 197 -11.40 1.76 -0.07
N ASP A 198 -12.55 1.88 -0.70
CA ASP A 198 -13.00 0.92 -1.71
C ASP A 198 -12.27 1.15 -3.03
N LEU A 199 -11.09 0.55 -3.16
CA LEU A 199 -10.31 0.62 -4.40
C LEU A 199 -10.98 -0.11 -5.56
N TRP A 200 -11.79 -1.15 -5.27
CA TRP A 200 -12.54 -1.87 -6.30
C TRP A 200 -13.45 -0.91 -7.09
N THR A 201 -14.25 -0.15 -6.37
CA THR A 201 -15.16 0.82 -6.98
C THR A 201 -14.42 2.04 -7.52
N ALA A 202 -13.43 2.56 -6.77
CA ALA A 202 -12.72 3.77 -7.14
C ALA A 202 -12.01 3.67 -8.51
N PHE A 203 -11.35 2.54 -8.78
CA PHE A 203 -10.69 2.33 -10.07
C PHE A 203 -11.68 2.27 -11.24
N GLN A 204 -12.81 1.60 -11.04
CA GLN A 204 -13.83 1.38 -12.08
C GLN A 204 -14.68 2.62 -12.39
N GLN A 205 -14.44 3.75 -11.72
CA GLN A 205 -15.05 5.03 -12.09
C GLN A 205 -14.46 5.63 -13.39
N ARG A 206 -13.33 5.10 -13.85
CA ARG A 206 -12.73 5.45 -15.15
C ARG A 206 -13.05 4.37 -16.16
N ASP A 207 -13.47 4.75 -17.34
CA ASP A 207 -13.78 3.78 -18.42
C ASP A 207 -12.54 3.02 -18.89
N ASP A 208 -11.36 3.67 -18.87
CA ASP A 208 -10.08 3.14 -19.33
C ASP A 208 -9.22 2.52 -18.21
N TRP A 209 -9.78 2.26 -17.04
CA TRP A 209 -9.04 1.84 -15.85
C TRP A 209 -8.16 0.59 -16.07
N ALA A 210 -8.68 -0.39 -16.82
CA ALA A 210 -7.98 -1.65 -17.03
C ALA A 210 -6.66 -1.45 -17.79
N ASP A 211 -6.65 -0.55 -18.76
CA ASP A 211 -5.50 -0.31 -19.64
C ASP A 211 -4.51 0.69 -19.05
N THR A 212 -4.99 1.70 -18.35
CA THR A 212 -4.18 2.84 -17.91
C THR A 212 -3.70 2.73 -16.48
N CYS A 213 -4.45 2.10 -15.58
CA CYS A 213 -4.16 2.13 -14.15
C CYS A 213 -3.16 1.09 -13.67
N PHE A 214 -2.75 0.13 -14.52
CA PHE A 214 -1.82 -0.94 -14.16
C PHE A 214 -0.62 -1.02 -15.10
N THR A 215 0.55 -1.33 -14.53
CA THR A 215 1.79 -1.56 -15.30
C THR A 215 1.83 -2.96 -15.92
N ASP A 216 1.49 -3.98 -15.14
CA ASP A 216 1.57 -5.40 -15.48
C ASP A 216 0.22 -6.13 -15.34
N GLY A 217 -0.85 -5.38 -15.18
CA GLY A 217 -2.20 -5.88 -14.93
C GLY A 217 -2.56 -5.99 -13.44
N LEU A 218 -1.58 -5.81 -12.53
CA LEU A 218 -1.76 -5.91 -11.08
C LEU A 218 -1.23 -4.68 -10.33
N HIS A 219 0.01 -4.27 -10.59
CA HIS A 219 0.66 -3.17 -9.89
C HIS A 219 0.29 -1.83 -10.54
N PHE A 220 0.13 -0.80 -9.71
CA PHE A 220 -0.36 0.48 -10.17
C PHE A 220 0.63 1.20 -11.07
N SER A 221 0.12 1.80 -12.12
CA SER A 221 0.79 2.83 -12.88
C SER A 221 0.76 4.17 -12.11
N SER A 222 1.35 5.22 -12.69
CA SER A 222 1.19 6.59 -12.17
C SER A 222 -0.28 7.02 -12.13
N GLU A 223 -1.09 6.65 -13.14
CA GLU A 223 -2.52 6.97 -13.16
C GLU A 223 -3.29 6.23 -12.08
N GLY A 224 -3.04 4.92 -11.90
CA GLY A 224 -3.64 4.17 -10.78
C GLY A 224 -3.21 4.70 -9.42
N SER A 225 -1.96 5.15 -9.30
CA SER A 225 -1.43 5.76 -8.07
C SER A 225 -2.11 7.09 -7.72
N LYS A 226 -2.47 7.91 -8.72
CA LYS A 226 -3.23 9.15 -8.50
C LYS A 226 -4.60 8.86 -7.89
N ILE A 227 -5.33 7.86 -8.41
CA ILE A 227 -6.61 7.43 -7.83
C ILE A 227 -6.44 7.08 -6.34
N VAL A 228 -5.42 6.29 -6.00
CA VAL A 228 -5.18 5.92 -4.60
C VAL A 228 -4.94 7.14 -3.72
N VAL A 229 -4.13 8.10 -4.18
CA VAL A 229 -3.85 9.35 -3.44
C VAL A 229 -5.12 10.17 -3.26
N GLU A 230 -5.91 10.39 -4.32
CA GLU A 230 -7.17 11.12 -4.25
C GLU A 230 -8.12 10.51 -3.20
N GLN A 231 -8.24 9.19 -3.19
CA GLN A 231 -9.10 8.51 -2.22
C GLN A 231 -8.55 8.62 -0.77
N ILE A 232 -7.22 8.53 -0.59
CA ILE A 232 -6.61 8.74 0.72
C ILE A 232 -6.86 10.17 1.22
N LEU A 233 -6.60 11.17 0.40
CA LEU A 233 -6.81 12.57 0.77
C LEU A 233 -8.29 12.86 1.06
N LYS A 234 -9.20 12.30 0.27
CA LYS A 234 -10.64 12.39 0.52
C LYS A 234 -11.01 11.84 1.89
N VAL A 235 -10.57 10.62 2.22
CA VAL A 235 -10.84 10.02 3.55
C VAL A 235 -10.25 10.86 4.68
N LEU A 236 -9.02 11.38 4.51
CA LEU A 236 -8.37 12.22 5.51
C LEU A 236 -9.07 13.58 5.70
N LYS A 237 -9.67 14.12 4.64
CA LYS A 237 -10.45 15.37 4.68
C LYS A 237 -11.80 15.18 5.37
N GLU A 238 -12.46 14.04 5.10
CA GLU A 238 -13.79 13.72 5.63
C GLU A 238 -13.73 13.07 7.02
N ALA A 239 -12.55 12.62 7.46
CA ALA A 239 -12.39 12.03 8.78
C ALA A 239 -12.52 13.10 9.87
N ASP A 240 -13.45 12.89 10.79
CA ASP A 240 -13.62 13.76 11.96
C ASP A 240 -12.57 13.43 13.05
N TRP A 241 -11.29 13.52 12.66
CA TRP A 241 -10.16 13.28 13.55
C TRP A 241 -9.60 14.58 14.13
N ASN A 242 -9.36 14.59 15.42
CA ASN A 242 -8.69 15.67 16.11
C ASN A 242 -7.39 15.15 16.76
N PRO A 243 -6.19 15.67 16.39
CA PRO A 243 -5.97 16.61 15.28
C PRO A 243 -6.26 15.96 13.90
N SER A 244 -6.61 16.80 12.92
CA SER A 244 -6.75 16.36 11.53
C SER A 244 -5.41 15.95 10.96
N LEU A 245 -5.40 14.84 10.20
CA LEU A 245 -4.22 14.38 9.47
C LEU A 245 -4.26 14.74 7.97
N HIS A 246 -5.25 15.52 7.54
CA HIS A 246 -5.27 16.06 6.18
C HIS A 246 -4.21 17.16 6.03
N TRP A 247 -3.41 17.09 4.98
CA TRP A 247 -2.22 17.91 4.77
C TRP A 247 -2.46 19.43 4.85
N LYS A 248 -3.64 19.91 4.45
CA LYS A 248 -4.00 21.35 4.51
C LYS A 248 -4.16 21.87 5.95
N PHE A 249 -4.44 20.98 6.90
CA PHE A 249 -4.66 21.34 8.30
C PHE A 249 -3.47 21.00 9.21
N MET A 250 -2.49 20.29 8.68
CA MET A 250 -1.29 19.97 9.44
C MET A 250 -0.29 21.12 9.41
N PRO A 251 0.36 21.41 10.55
CA PRO A 251 1.40 22.43 10.61
C PRO A 251 2.57 22.04 9.70
N THR A 252 3.25 23.06 9.18
CA THR A 252 4.47 22.89 8.38
C THR A 252 5.67 23.13 9.27
N GLU A 253 6.59 22.18 9.32
CA GLU A 253 7.82 22.25 10.11
C GLU A 253 8.61 23.53 9.79
N PHE A 254 9.03 24.27 10.81
CA PHE A 254 9.73 25.57 10.71
C PHE A 254 8.98 26.69 9.98
N ALA A 255 7.65 26.62 9.90
CA ALA A 255 6.83 27.74 9.49
C ALA A 255 6.50 28.61 10.71
N GLU A 256 6.18 29.89 10.50
CA GLU A 256 5.95 30.87 11.58
C GLU A 256 4.94 30.44 12.66
N ASN A 257 3.96 29.64 12.28
CA ASN A 257 2.92 29.13 13.17
C ASN A 257 3.08 27.63 13.48
N SER A 258 4.26 27.08 13.23
CA SER A 258 4.50 25.63 13.41
C SER A 258 4.80 25.29 14.84
N SER A 259 4.10 24.29 15.38
CA SER A 259 4.45 23.66 16.65
C SER A 259 5.80 22.91 16.62
N TYR A 260 6.38 22.73 15.44
CA TYR A 260 7.68 22.10 15.24
C TYR A 260 8.83 23.10 15.13
N ASP A 261 8.52 24.39 15.16
CA ASP A 261 9.53 25.44 15.09
C ASP A 261 10.19 25.60 16.48
N LEU A 262 11.43 25.14 16.56
CA LEU A 262 12.29 25.28 17.73
C LEU A 262 13.45 26.24 17.46
N VAL A 263 13.43 27.00 16.34
CA VAL A 263 14.65 27.65 15.83
C VAL A 263 14.95 28.97 16.48
N ALA A 264 13.98 29.67 17.05
CA ALA A 264 14.31 30.99 17.57
C ALA A 264 13.57 31.34 18.85
N ALA A 265 14.32 31.48 19.92
CA ALA A 265 13.88 32.19 21.12
C ALA A 265 13.59 33.69 20.86
N ASP A 266 14.05 34.25 19.75
CA ASP A 266 13.93 35.65 19.39
C ASP A 266 12.90 35.95 18.28
N GLY A 267 12.29 34.93 17.70
CA GLY A 267 11.22 35.08 16.70
C GLY A 267 11.67 35.71 15.37
N ILE A 268 12.96 35.90 15.14
CA ILE A 268 13.48 36.47 13.90
C ILE A 268 13.85 35.34 12.93
N SER A 269 12.96 35.01 12.02
CA SER A 269 13.30 34.19 10.86
C SER A 269 13.78 35.08 9.72
N THR A 270 14.96 34.81 9.20
CA THR A 270 15.51 35.52 8.02
C THR A 270 14.99 34.97 6.70
N LEU A 271 14.23 33.86 6.73
CA LEU A 271 13.65 33.20 5.57
C LEU A 271 12.19 32.86 5.87
N ASN A 272 11.26 33.36 5.08
CA ASN A 272 9.87 32.93 5.11
C ASN A 272 9.61 31.89 4.00
N PRO A 273 9.75 30.57 4.28
CA PRO A 273 9.54 29.52 3.28
C PRO A 273 8.08 29.43 2.80
N SER A 274 7.12 30.03 3.53
CA SER A 274 5.70 30.03 3.13
C SER A 274 5.42 30.87 1.89
N GLU A 275 6.33 31.81 1.54
CA GLU A 275 6.25 32.59 0.30
C GLU A 275 6.80 31.84 -0.93
N TRP A 276 7.47 30.71 -0.72
CA TRP A 276 8.04 29.90 -1.79
C TRP A 276 6.99 28.98 -2.38
N THR A 277 6.39 29.35 -3.49
CA THR A 277 5.45 28.51 -4.23
C THR A 277 6.19 27.68 -5.26
N PHE A 278 6.20 26.37 -5.06
CA PHE A 278 6.61 25.43 -6.09
C PHE A 278 5.41 25.03 -6.95
N HIS A 279 5.57 25.09 -8.26
CA HIS A 279 4.55 24.57 -9.16
C HIS A 279 4.49 23.06 -9.05
N ARG A 280 3.36 22.53 -8.65
CA ARG A 280 3.02 21.13 -8.81
C ARG A 280 2.15 20.98 -10.05
N GLU A 281 2.42 19.95 -10.88
CA GLU A 281 1.59 19.64 -12.04
C GLU A 281 0.16 19.29 -11.64
N ILE A 282 -0.02 18.64 -10.49
CA ILE A 282 -1.31 18.26 -9.94
C ILE A 282 -1.59 19.10 -8.69
N GLN A 283 -2.73 19.76 -8.70
CA GLN A 283 -3.26 20.44 -7.51
C GLN A 283 -4.14 19.45 -6.74
N TRP A 284 -3.68 19.04 -5.56
CA TRP A 284 -4.43 18.13 -4.69
C TRP A 284 -5.39 18.91 -3.81
N ASP A 285 -6.64 18.48 -3.74
CA ASP A 285 -7.69 19.07 -2.88
C ASP A 285 -7.66 18.59 -1.41
#